data_6e2770f60ff53c87d3ce1aeabcc6aea1
#
_entry.id   6e2770f60ff53c87d3ce1aeabcc6aea1
#
_cell.length_a   1.000
_cell.length_b   1.000
_cell.length_c   1.000
_cell.angle_alpha   90.00
_cell.angle_beta   90.00
_cell.angle_gamma   90.00
#
_symmetry.space_group_name_H-M   'P 1'
#
loop_
_entity.id
_entity.type
_entity.pdbx_description
1 polymer ?
#
loop_
_entity_poly.entity_id
_entity_poly.type
_entity_poly.pdbx_seq_one_letter_code
_entity_poly.pdbx_strand_id
1 'polypeptide(L)'
;QELDPTRLILDESGGWAFGARMYLPNEYQPIRFNDIHSYPGPFINDRLFDSLLSIGLTKEERKAKGFTGKAPGRNVVPGLMSFVSELGYGSLPNLVDCNERFRRDGNPLTPAYRYHQRMEADQRRMLQESSFDDLYPDFARFCLDQQTIHGAANKRMIEAVRCNPNIKGYCIHALAAGDWILGASLRDELDAFARLAADDAVLGRADNQPA
;
A
#
# COMPACT_ATOMS: atom_id res chain seq x y z
N GLN A 1 -14.49 -19.65 -18.85
CA GLN A 1 -13.86 -21.00 -18.74
C GLN A 1 -13.97 -21.82 -20.01
N GLU A 2 -15.02 -21.64 -20.82
CA GLU A 2 -15.12 -22.31 -22.11
C GLU A 2 -14.00 -21.93 -23.08
N LEU A 3 -13.53 -20.67 -23.02
CA LEU A 3 -12.48 -20.15 -23.89
C LEU A 3 -11.07 -20.47 -23.40
N ASP A 4 -10.87 -20.57 -22.08
CA ASP A 4 -9.58 -20.92 -21.47
C ASP A 4 -9.79 -21.67 -20.15
N PRO A 5 -9.82 -23.01 -20.20
CA PRO A 5 -10.00 -23.82 -18.99
C PRO A 5 -8.75 -23.92 -18.13
N THR A 6 -7.61 -23.39 -18.58
CA THR A 6 -6.33 -23.52 -17.87
C THR A 6 -6.14 -22.45 -16.80
N ARG A 7 -6.91 -21.37 -16.82
CA ARG A 7 -6.79 -20.24 -15.90
C ARG A 7 -7.85 -20.26 -14.82
N LEU A 8 -7.44 -19.90 -13.62
CA LEU A 8 -8.39 -19.59 -12.55
C LEU A 8 -9.08 -18.26 -12.86
N ILE A 9 -10.38 -18.23 -12.66
CA ILE A 9 -11.19 -17.02 -12.79
C ILE A 9 -11.55 -16.59 -11.38
N LEU A 10 -11.24 -15.34 -11.08
CA LEU A 10 -11.74 -14.63 -9.93
C LEU A 10 -12.94 -13.80 -10.38
N ASP A 11 -14.13 -14.33 -10.14
CA ASP A 11 -15.39 -13.73 -10.60
C ASP A 11 -15.64 -12.37 -9.95
N GLU A 12 -15.18 -12.20 -8.70
CA GLU A 12 -15.31 -10.99 -7.92
C GLU A 12 -14.13 -10.87 -6.94
N SER A 13 -13.58 -9.68 -6.83
CA SER A 13 -12.51 -9.37 -5.89
C SER A 13 -13.04 -8.48 -4.75
N GLY A 14 -12.46 -8.61 -3.56
CA GLY A 14 -12.85 -7.86 -2.37
C GLY A 14 -13.81 -8.58 -1.44
N GLY A 15 -14.01 -9.87 -1.61
CA GLY A 15 -14.94 -10.70 -0.84
C GLY A 15 -14.72 -10.76 0.68
N TRP A 16 -13.64 -10.17 1.19
CA TRP A 16 -13.38 -10.01 2.61
C TRP A 16 -14.18 -8.85 3.24
N ALA A 17 -14.63 -7.88 2.44
CA ALA A 17 -15.43 -6.76 2.90
C ALA A 17 -16.88 -7.19 3.13
N PHE A 18 -17.48 -6.70 4.21
CA PHE A 18 -18.87 -7.01 4.56
C PHE A 18 -19.85 -6.71 3.41
N GLY A 19 -19.55 -5.69 2.59
CA GLY A 19 -20.34 -5.31 1.43
C GLY A 19 -20.25 -6.27 0.24
N ALA A 20 -19.10 -6.89 -0.01
CA ALA A 20 -18.92 -7.79 -1.14
C ALA A 20 -19.76 -9.07 -1.03
N ARG A 21 -20.01 -9.56 0.19
CA ARG A 21 -20.90 -10.69 0.44
C ARG A 21 -22.35 -10.47 -0.02
N MET A 22 -22.77 -9.23 -0.16
CA MET A 22 -24.17 -8.92 -0.57
C MET A 22 -24.39 -9.10 -2.08
N TYR A 23 -23.31 -9.21 -2.85
CA TYR A 23 -23.39 -9.32 -4.31
C TYR A 23 -23.07 -10.72 -4.84
N LEU A 24 -22.54 -11.60 -4.00
CA LEU A 24 -22.30 -12.97 -4.40
C LEU A 24 -23.63 -13.75 -4.34
N PRO A 25 -24.13 -14.28 -5.46
CA PRO A 25 -25.23 -15.22 -5.43
C PRO A 25 -24.87 -16.40 -4.53
N ASN A 26 -25.80 -16.83 -3.67
CA ASN A 26 -25.60 -17.99 -2.79
C ASN A 26 -25.26 -19.31 -3.52
N GLU A 27 -25.28 -19.28 -4.84
CA GLU A 27 -25.04 -20.40 -5.75
C GLU A 27 -23.57 -20.61 -6.10
N TYR A 28 -22.68 -19.65 -5.79
CA TYR A 28 -21.23 -19.78 -6.00
C TYR A 28 -20.56 -20.61 -4.88
N GLN A 29 -20.89 -21.87 -4.88
CA GLN A 29 -20.23 -22.88 -4.05
C GLN A 29 -19.67 -23.98 -4.96
N PRO A 30 -18.44 -24.47 -4.72
CA PRO A 30 -17.56 -24.17 -3.59
C PRO A 30 -16.63 -22.99 -3.86
N ILE A 31 -16.25 -22.25 -2.81
CA ILE A 31 -15.16 -21.27 -2.85
C ILE A 31 -13.89 -22.04 -3.23
N ARG A 32 -13.26 -21.64 -4.36
CA ARG A 32 -12.10 -22.35 -4.90
C ARG A 32 -10.79 -21.88 -4.30
N PHE A 33 -10.73 -20.63 -3.83
CA PHE A 33 -9.58 -20.02 -3.17
C PHE A 33 -10.02 -18.80 -2.34
N ASN A 34 -9.12 -18.37 -1.46
CA ASN A 34 -9.33 -17.16 -0.68
C ASN A 34 -8.88 -15.95 -1.47
N ASP A 35 -9.73 -14.96 -1.62
CA ASP A 35 -9.43 -13.64 -2.15
C ASP A 35 -9.18 -12.67 -1.00
N ILE A 36 -8.07 -11.95 -1.02
CA ILE A 36 -7.62 -11.13 0.11
C ILE A 36 -7.21 -9.75 -0.37
N HIS A 37 -7.78 -8.72 0.24
CA HIS A 37 -7.29 -7.35 0.20
C HIS A 37 -6.54 -7.05 1.50
N SER A 38 -5.34 -6.51 1.41
CA SER A 38 -4.51 -6.21 2.58
C SER A 38 -3.91 -4.82 2.51
N TYR A 39 -4.51 -3.93 3.29
CA TYR A 39 -4.09 -2.54 3.46
C TYR A 39 -3.84 -2.22 4.93
N PRO A 40 -2.80 -2.77 5.55
CA PRO A 40 -2.58 -2.64 6.99
C PRO A 40 -2.12 -1.24 7.42
N GLY A 41 -1.90 -0.34 6.48
CA GLY A 41 -1.46 1.03 6.75
C GLY A 41 0.04 1.25 6.50
N PRO A 42 0.54 2.45 6.81
CA PRO A 42 1.87 2.89 6.39
C PRO A 42 3.01 2.23 7.16
N PHE A 43 2.73 1.38 8.14
CA PHE A 43 3.74 0.74 8.97
C PHE A 43 3.40 -0.72 9.25
N ILE A 44 4.37 -1.61 9.06
CA ILE A 44 4.24 -3.04 9.32
C ILE A 44 5.14 -3.44 10.50
N ASN A 45 4.53 -3.69 11.64
CA ASN A 45 5.20 -4.28 12.80
C ASN A 45 5.23 -5.83 12.72
N ASP A 46 5.92 -6.48 13.64
CA ASP A 46 6.07 -7.93 13.66
C ASP A 46 4.72 -8.66 13.74
N ARG A 47 3.78 -8.11 14.51
CA ARG A 47 2.43 -8.70 14.63
C ARG A 47 1.68 -8.71 13.30
N LEU A 48 1.79 -7.64 12.50
CA LEU A 48 1.18 -7.57 11.18
C LEU A 48 1.91 -8.47 10.19
N PHE A 49 3.23 -8.53 10.26
CA PHE A 49 4.05 -9.47 9.48
C PHE A 49 3.62 -10.92 9.74
N ASP A 50 3.56 -11.32 11.00
CA ASP A 50 3.11 -12.66 11.42
C ASP A 50 1.67 -12.96 10.99
N SER A 51 0.80 -11.94 11.01
CA SER A 51 -0.57 -12.11 10.54
C SER A 51 -0.63 -12.48 9.06
N LEU A 52 0.21 -11.85 8.23
CA LEU A 52 0.33 -12.18 6.79
C LEU A 52 0.92 -13.58 6.58
N LEU A 53 1.94 -13.96 7.36
CA LEU A 53 2.51 -15.32 7.33
C LEU A 53 1.49 -16.39 7.71
N SER A 54 0.48 -16.04 8.48
CA SER A 54 -0.51 -16.97 9.00
C SER A 54 -1.78 -17.12 8.16
N ILE A 55 -1.87 -16.41 7.02
CA ILE A 55 -3.02 -16.52 6.11
C ILE A 55 -3.19 -17.97 5.62
N GLY A 56 -4.41 -18.49 5.71
CA GLY A 56 -4.76 -19.83 5.25
C GLY A 56 -4.38 -20.96 6.20
N LEU A 57 -3.65 -20.70 7.30
CA LEU A 57 -3.37 -21.69 8.33
C LEU A 57 -4.60 -21.96 9.20
N THR A 58 -4.77 -23.21 9.60
CA THR A 58 -5.75 -23.58 10.61
C THR A 58 -5.40 -22.98 11.98
N LYS A 59 -6.36 -22.98 12.90
CA LYS A 59 -6.11 -22.49 14.27
C LYS A 59 -5.00 -23.28 14.97
N GLU A 60 -4.96 -24.59 14.76
CA GLU A 60 -3.99 -25.53 15.31
C GLU A 60 -2.59 -25.26 14.72
N GLU A 61 -2.49 -25.09 13.41
CA GLU A 61 -1.23 -24.76 12.73
C GLU A 61 -0.67 -23.42 13.19
N ARG A 62 -1.54 -22.42 13.33
CA ARG A 62 -1.14 -21.09 13.85
C ARG A 62 -0.59 -21.21 15.26
N LYS A 63 -1.29 -21.95 16.14
CA LYS A 63 -0.84 -22.17 17.51
C LYS A 63 0.50 -22.93 17.55
N ALA A 64 0.65 -23.97 16.73
CA ALA A 64 1.89 -24.74 16.63
C ALA A 64 3.09 -23.91 16.17
N LYS A 65 2.84 -22.91 15.30
CA LYS A 65 3.86 -21.98 14.81
C LYS A 65 4.05 -20.73 15.71
N GLY A 66 3.33 -20.63 16.82
CA GLY A 66 3.44 -19.51 17.76
C GLY A 66 2.74 -18.21 17.30
N PHE A 67 1.92 -18.25 16.27
CA PHE A 67 1.17 -17.06 15.83
C PHE A 67 0.01 -16.76 16.78
N THR A 68 0.09 -15.64 17.49
CA THR A 68 -0.92 -15.21 18.48
C THR A 68 -1.93 -14.21 17.93
N GLY A 69 -1.60 -13.51 16.85
CA GLY A 69 -2.47 -12.52 16.21
C GLY A 69 -3.65 -13.12 15.45
N LYS A 70 -4.62 -12.29 15.07
CA LYS A 70 -5.67 -12.69 14.11
C LYS A 70 -5.07 -12.67 12.69
N ALA A 71 -5.37 -13.70 11.89
CA ALA A 71 -5.05 -13.65 10.47
C ALA A 71 -5.85 -12.51 9.79
N PRO A 72 -5.28 -11.82 8.84
CA PRO A 72 -6.06 -10.91 8.01
C PRO A 72 -7.08 -11.69 7.20
N GLY A 73 -8.23 -11.07 7.00
CA GLY A 73 -9.34 -11.69 6.26
C GLY A 73 -10.32 -12.46 7.17
N ARG A 74 -11.47 -11.86 7.41
CA ARG A 74 -12.55 -12.49 8.24
C ARG A 74 -13.09 -13.78 7.66
N ASN A 75 -12.90 -14.01 6.37
CA ASN A 75 -13.52 -15.09 5.60
C ASN A 75 -12.49 -16.03 4.97
N VAL A 76 -11.25 -16.01 5.44
CA VAL A 76 -10.23 -16.94 4.96
C VAL A 76 -10.60 -18.35 5.43
N VAL A 77 -10.80 -19.25 4.48
CA VAL A 77 -11.03 -20.68 4.74
C VAL A 77 -9.69 -21.36 4.87
N PRO A 78 -9.38 -21.95 6.03
CA PRO A 78 -8.13 -22.69 6.23
C PRO A 78 -7.99 -23.86 5.25
N GLY A 79 -6.77 -24.09 4.78
CA GLY A 79 -6.46 -25.16 3.83
C GLY A 79 -6.75 -24.84 2.37
N LEU A 80 -7.46 -23.76 2.07
CA LEU A 80 -7.60 -23.28 0.70
C LEU A 80 -6.42 -22.41 0.28
N MET A 81 -6.09 -22.53 -0.98
CA MET A 81 -5.16 -21.59 -1.65
C MET A 81 -5.64 -20.17 -1.45
N SER A 82 -4.71 -19.24 -1.22
CA SER A 82 -4.99 -17.82 -1.05
C SER A 82 -4.32 -16.99 -2.16
N PHE A 83 -5.00 -15.94 -2.58
CA PHE A 83 -4.50 -14.95 -3.51
C PHE A 83 -4.73 -13.55 -2.91
N VAL A 84 -3.68 -12.76 -2.82
CA VAL A 84 -3.78 -11.37 -2.33
C VAL A 84 -4.01 -10.48 -3.54
N SER A 85 -5.27 -10.28 -3.90
CA SER A 85 -5.66 -9.56 -5.12
C SER A 85 -5.41 -8.06 -5.03
N GLU A 86 -5.30 -7.53 -3.82
CA GLU A 86 -4.90 -6.16 -3.57
C GLU A 86 -3.99 -6.08 -2.35
N LEU A 87 -2.80 -5.50 -2.55
CA LEU A 87 -1.78 -5.33 -1.52
C LEU A 87 -1.22 -3.91 -1.59
N GLY A 88 -1.11 -3.23 -0.48
CA GLY A 88 -0.31 -2.01 -0.42
C GLY A 88 -1.07 -0.75 -0.10
N TYR A 89 -0.76 0.30 -0.74
CA TYR A 89 -1.14 1.71 -0.76
C TYR A 89 -1.07 2.47 0.59
N GLY A 90 -1.12 3.79 0.50
CA GLY A 90 -1.52 4.65 1.61
C GLY A 90 -0.54 5.69 2.07
N SER A 91 0.62 5.85 1.45
CA SER A 91 1.47 7.01 1.76
C SER A 91 0.92 8.29 1.12
N LEU A 92 1.34 9.42 1.67
CA LEU A 92 0.95 10.73 1.14
C LEU A 92 1.61 10.96 -0.22
N PRO A 93 0.85 11.28 -1.29
CA PRO A 93 1.45 11.67 -2.56
C PRO A 93 2.20 12.99 -2.39
N ASN A 94 3.24 13.22 -3.19
CA ASN A 94 3.90 14.51 -3.22
C ASN A 94 3.00 15.54 -3.91
N LEU A 95 2.13 16.17 -3.13
CA LEU A 95 1.14 17.12 -3.62
C LEU A 95 1.75 18.36 -4.27
N VAL A 96 2.97 18.73 -3.89
CA VAL A 96 3.72 19.82 -4.51
C VAL A 96 4.02 19.48 -5.96
N ASP A 97 4.68 18.34 -6.21
CA ASP A 97 5.00 17.86 -7.56
C ASP A 97 3.73 17.59 -8.38
N CYS A 98 2.67 17.08 -7.75
CA CYS A 98 1.38 16.85 -8.41
C CYS A 98 0.76 18.17 -8.91
N ASN A 99 0.72 19.18 -8.06
CA ASN A 99 0.19 20.49 -8.42
C ASN A 99 1.05 21.19 -9.47
N GLU A 100 2.36 21.02 -9.44
CA GLU A 100 3.27 21.53 -10.47
C GLU A 100 3.05 20.86 -11.82
N ARG A 101 2.84 19.54 -11.84
CA ARG A 101 2.49 18.82 -13.08
C ARG A 101 1.18 19.33 -13.66
N PHE A 102 0.13 19.47 -12.87
CA PHE A 102 -1.15 20.04 -13.36
C PHE A 102 -0.97 21.42 -13.97
N ARG A 103 -0.20 22.30 -13.34
CA ARG A 103 0.08 23.64 -13.88
C ARG A 103 0.84 23.60 -15.21
N ARG A 104 1.87 22.76 -15.28
CA ARG A 104 2.67 22.59 -16.49
C ARG A 104 1.85 22.03 -17.64
N ASP A 105 0.96 21.10 -17.36
CA ASP A 105 0.12 20.44 -18.36
C ASP A 105 -1.10 21.28 -18.76
N GLY A 106 -1.20 22.51 -18.26
CA GLY A 106 -2.22 23.47 -18.67
C GLY A 106 -3.64 23.13 -18.26
N ASN A 107 -3.81 22.35 -17.21
CA ASN A 107 -5.13 21.88 -16.76
C ASN A 107 -5.55 22.41 -15.36
N PRO A 108 -5.39 23.72 -15.07
CA PRO A 108 -5.65 24.27 -13.74
C PRO A 108 -7.14 24.38 -13.36
N LEU A 109 -8.05 24.16 -14.31
CA LEU A 109 -9.50 24.36 -14.09
C LEU A 109 -10.25 23.08 -13.76
N THR A 110 -9.61 21.93 -13.80
CA THR A 110 -10.28 20.66 -13.49
C THR A 110 -10.64 20.55 -12.00
N PRO A 111 -11.73 19.84 -11.66
CA PRO A 111 -12.06 19.54 -10.27
C PRO A 111 -10.92 18.83 -9.53
N ALA A 112 -10.20 17.93 -10.20
CA ALA A 112 -9.05 17.22 -9.65
C ALA A 112 -7.94 18.17 -9.21
N TYR A 113 -7.56 19.13 -10.05
CA TYR A 113 -6.55 20.13 -9.71
C TYR A 113 -6.93 20.96 -8.49
N ARG A 114 -8.17 21.47 -8.45
CA ARG A 114 -8.67 22.25 -7.31
C ARG A 114 -8.67 21.43 -6.01
N TYR A 115 -8.97 20.15 -6.12
CA TYR A 115 -8.92 19.23 -4.99
C TYR A 115 -7.50 19.05 -4.47
N HIS A 116 -6.52 18.79 -5.34
CA HIS A 116 -5.12 18.67 -4.97
C HIS A 116 -4.54 19.95 -4.36
N GLN A 117 -4.89 21.12 -4.92
CA GLN A 117 -4.48 22.41 -4.33
C GLN A 117 -5.01 22.57 -2.92
N ARG A 118 -6.26 22.20 -2.68
CA ARG A 118 -6.86 22.25 -1.35
C ARG A 118 -6.17 21.28 -0.40
N MET A 119 -5.93 20.06 -0.83
CA MET A 119 -5.22 19.06 -0.02
C MET A 119 -3.83 19.53 0.37
N GLU A 120 -3.05 20.09 -0.55
CA GLU A 120 -1.73 20.65 -0.23
C GLU A 120 -1.83 21.76 0.81
N ALA A 121 -2.74 22.71 0.61
CA ALA A 121 -2.94 23.82 1.54
C ALA A 121 -3.37 23.33 2.94
N ASP A 122 -4.29 22.38 3.00
CA ASP A 122 -4.76 21.80 4.27
C ASP A 122 -3.65 21.02 4.99
N GLN A 123 -2.85 20.25 4.28
CA GLN A 123 -1.73 19.51 4.86
C GLN A 123 -0.64 20.44 5.40
N ARG A 124 -0.28 21.49 4.63
CA ARG A 124 0.67 22.50 5.11
C ARG A 124 0.18 23.18 6.39
N ARG A 125 -1.10 23.54 6.42
CA ARG A 125 -1.70 24.14 7.62
C ARG A 125 -1.64 23.18 8.81
N MET A 126 -1.97 21.91 8.61
CA MET A 126 -1.91 20.90 9.67
C MET A 126 -0.49 20.69 10.20
N LEU A 127 0.53 20.71 9.36
CA LEU A 127 1.91 20.66 9.81
C LEU A 127 2.24 21.85 10.72
N GLN A 128 1.88 23.08 10.31
CA GLN A 128 2.08 24.29 11.11
C GLN A 128 1.34 24.24 12.45
N GLU A 129 0.04 23.90 12.42
CA GLU A 129 -0.78 23.82 13.64
C GLU A 129 -0.30 22.73 14.62
N SER A 130 0.37 21.70 14.15
CA SER A 130 0.94 20.61 14.96
C SER A 130 2.38 20.85 15.38
N SER A 131 3.00 21.96 14.98
CA SER A 131 4.43 22.26 15.15
C SER A 131 5.38 21.24 14.52
N PHE A 132 4.90 20.45 13.55
CA PHE A 132 5.75 19.56 12.76
C PHE A 132 6.56 20.31 11.69
N ASP A 133 6.22 21.56 11.41
CA ASP A 133 6.98 22.43 10.50
C ASP A 133 8.38 22.76 11.03
N ASP A 134 8.61 22.71 12.35
CA ASP A 134 9.95 22.76 12.93
C ASP A 134 10.84 21.60 12.48
N LEU A 135 10.24 20.41 12.29
CA LEU A 135 10.94 19.20 11.82
C LEU A 135 10.96 19.09 10.29
N TYR A 136 9.92 19.58 9.65
CA TYR A 136 9.70 19.51 8.20
C TYR A 136 9.40 20.89 7.61
N PRO A 137 10.39 21.77 7.52
CA PRO A 137 10.20 23.09 6.93
C PRO A 137 9.86 22.99 5.42
N ASP A 138 10.25 21.89 4.79
CA ASP A 138 9.89 21.56 3.42
C ASP A 138 8.79 20.47 3.38
N PHE A 139 7.60 20.87 2.93
CA PHE A 139 6.47 19.95 2.79
C PHE A 139 6.70 18.83 1.77
N ALA A 140 7.43 19.10 0.69
CA ALA A 140 7.78 18.07 -0.29
C ALA A 140 8.67 16.99 0.36
N ARG A 141 9.64 17.40 1.19
CA ARG A 141 10.48 16.48 1.96
C ARG A 141 9.64 15.63 2.91
N PHE A 142 8.66 16.22 3.61
CA PHE A 142 7.73 15.46 4.44
C PHE A 142 7.00 14.37 3.65
N CYS A 143 6.48 14.70 2.46
CA CYS A 143 5.83 13.72 1.58
C CYS A 143 6.77 12.57 1.20
N LEU A 144 8.02 12.89 0.82
CA LEU A 144 9.01 11.88 0.44
C LEU A 144 9.36 10.95 1.61
N ASP A 145 9.55 11.48 2.80
CA ASP A 145 9.83 10.69 4.00
C ASP A 145 8.66 9.74 4.33
N GLN A 146 7.41 10.20 4.21
CA GLN A 146 6.24 9.34 4.39
C GLN A 146 6.19 8.22 3.34
N GLN A 147 6.55 8.51 2.10
CA GLN A 147 6.61 7.52 1.02
C GLN A 147 7.69 6.47 1.27
N THR A 148 8.85 6.84 1.78
CA THR A 148 9.90 5.84 2.11
C THR A 148 9.49 4.92 3.27
N ILE A 149 8.82 5.44 4.29
CA ILE A 149 8.28 4.63 5.39
C ILE A 149 7.30 3.60 4.84
N HIS A 150 6.40 4.03 3.97
CA HIS A 150 5.40 3.14 3.39
C HIS A 150 5.99 2.16 2.38
N GLY A 151 6.96 2.59 1.59
CA GLY A 151 7.71 1.70 0.68
C GLY A 151 8.44 0.58 1.43
N ALA A 152 9.03 0.89 2.59
CA ALA A 152 9.61 -0.13 3.48
C ALA A 152 8.54 -1.09 4.02
N ALA A 153 7.35 -0.58 4.35
CA ALA A 153 6.22 -1.41 4.78
C ALA A 153 5.72 -2.32 3.65
N ASN A 154 5.58 -1.80 2.42
CA ASN A 154 5.21 -2.58 1.25
C ASN A 154 6.21 -3.70 0.95
N LYS A 155 7.51 -3.40 1.02
CA LYS A 155 8.56 -4.42 0.91
C LYS A 155 8.34 -5.53 1.95
N ARG A 156 8.14 -5.17 3.20
CA ARG A 156 7.93 -6.14 4.29
C ARG A 156 6.66 -6.98 4.10
N MET A 157 5.57 -6.39 3.61
CA MET A 157 4.35 -7.13 3.25
C MET A 157 4.59 -8.14 2.14
N ILE A 158 5.29 -7.73 1.09
CA ILE A 158 5.65 -8.61 -0.03
C ILE A 158 6.50 -9.79 0.46
N GLU A 159 7.47 -9.56 1.32
CA GLU A 159 8.29 -10.60 1.92
C GLU A 159 7.44 -11.60 2.70
N ALA A 160 6.53 -11.13 3.56
CA ALA A 160 5.63 -12.01 4.32
C ALA A 160 4.71 -12.85 3.41
N VAL A 161 4.13 -12.21 2.40
CA VAL A 161 3.25 -12.87 1.43
C VAL A 161 4.01 -13.94 0.64
N ARG A 162 5.24 -13.66 0.23
CA ARG A 162 6.09 -14.62 -0.49
C ARG A 162 6.59 -15.77 0.38
N CYS A 163 6.77 -15.55 1.66
CA CYS A 163 7.17 -16.60 2.62
C CYS A 163 6.00 -17.50 3.04
N ASN A 164 4.76 -17.11 2.76
CA ASN A 164 3.59 -17.90 3.11
C ASN A 164 3.26 -18.92 1.99
N PRO A 165 3.41 -20.24 2.22
CA PRO A 165 3.19 -21.25 1.19
C PRO A 165 1.72 -21.36 0.74
N ASN A 166 0.77 -20.85 1.53
CA ASN A 166 -0.66 -20.86 1.17
C ASN A 166 -1.03 -19.76 0.19
N ILE A 167 -0.21 -18.71 0.09
CA ILE A 167 -0.43 -17.61 -0.85
C ILE A 167 0.25 -17.94 -2.16
N LYS A 168 -0.53 -18.02 -3.25
CA LYS A 168 -0.06 -18.41 -4.57
C LYS A 168 0.20 -17.24 -5.51
N GLY A 169 -0.19 -16.03 -5.10
CA GLY A 169 0.07 -14.82 -5.85
C GLY A 169 -0.45 -13.58 -5.14
N TYR A 170 -0.01 -12.43 -5.62
CA TYR A 170 -0.44 -11.14 -5.13
C TYR A 170 -0.40 -10.09 -6.25
N CYS A 171 -1.24 -9.07 -6.13
CA CYS A 171 -1.21 -7.87 -6.95
C CYS A 171 -0.92 -6.66 -6.08
N ILE A 172 0.03 -5.83 -6.49
CA ILE A 172 0.33 -4.58 -5.80
C ILE A 172 -0.65 -3.52 -6.28
N HIS A 173 -1.34 -2.90 -5.36
CA HIS A 173 -2.27 -1.81 -5.62
C HIS A 173 -1.75 -0.52 -4.97
N ALA A 174 -1.33 0.48 -5.77
CA ALA A 174 -1.23 0.51 -7.22
C ALA A 174 0.24 0.62 -7.64
N LEU A 175 0.58 0.06 -8.82
CA LEU A 175 1.92 0.20 -9.38
C LEU A 175 2.23 1.64 -9.77
N ALA A 176 1.26 2.30 -10.40
CA ALA A 176 1.27 3.71 -10.71
C ALA A 176 -0.12 4.27 -10.44
N ALA A 177 -0.24 5.15 -9.49
CA ALA A 177 -1.49 5.80 -9.17
C ALA A 177 -1.63 7.10 -9.93
N GLY A 178 -2.87 7.42 -10.31
CA GLY A 178 -3.20 8.83 -10.55
C GLY A 178 -3.26 9.53 -9.20
N ASP A 179 -2.44 10.39 -9.01
CA ASP A 179 -2.11 11.40 -8.01
C ASP A 179 -3.14 11.77 -6.93
N TRP A 180 -4.16 10.97 -6.53
CA TRP A 180 -5.11 11.64 -5.67
C TRP A 180 -5.92 10.82 -4.67
N ILE A 181 -6.61 9.77 -5.00
CA ILE A 181 -7.53 9.16 -4.01
C ILE A 181 -6.85 8.10 -3.16
N LEU A 182 -5.90 7.38 -3.71
CA LEU A 182 -5.35 6.17 -3.11
C LEU A 182 -3.97 6.38 -2.47
N GLY A 183 -3.46 7.62 -2.48
CA GLY A 183 -2.12 7.91 -1.99
C GLY A 183 -1.03 7.72 -3.05
N ALA A 184 0.22 7.70 -2.61
CA ALA A 184 1.37 7.45 -3.46
C ALA A 184 1.38 6.01 -3.96
N SER A 185 1.82 5.82 -5.18
CA SER A 185 2.00 4.51 -5.78
C SER A 185 3.34 3.87 -5.39
N LEU A 186 3.51 2.59 -5.68
CA LEU A 186 4.80 1.93 -5.52
C LEU A 186 5.91 2.64 -6.30
N ARG A 187 5.61 3.19 -7.46
CA ARG A 187 6.55 3.97 -8.26
C ARG A 187 6.98 5.24 -7.53
N ASP A 188 6.03 5.98 -6.96
CA ASP A 188 6.35 7.19 -6.18
C ASP A 188 7.22 6.87 -4.98
N GLU A 189 6.96 5.76 -4.30
CA GLU A 189 7.75 5.29 -3.18
C GLU A 189 9.20 4.94 -3.57
N LEU A 190 9.39 4.26 -4.71
CA LEU A 190 10.71 3.95 -5.25
C LEU A 190 11.47 5.22 -5.67
N ASP A 191 10.78 6.17 -6.30
CA ASP A 191 11.34 7.47 -6.67
C ASP A 191 11.73 8.28 -5.42
N ALA A 192 10.96 8.20 -4.33
CA ALA A 192 11.29 8.84 -3.06
C ALA A 192 12.60 8.31 -2.47
N PHE A 193 12.81 7.00 -2.45
CA PHE A 193 14.08 6.41 -2.01
C PHE A 193 15.25 6.91 -2.85
N ALA A 194 15.09 6.99 -4.17
CA ALA A 194 16.15 7.46 -5.05
C ALA A 194 16.49 8.94 -4.82
N ARG A 195 15.49 9.80 -4.63
CA ARG A 195 15.67 11.23 -4.35
C ARG A 195 16.38 11.45 -3.02
N LEU A 196 15.93 10.81 -1.95
CA LEU A 196 16.54 10.98 -0.63
C LEU A 196 17.97 10.46 -0.59
N ALA A 197 18.26 9.34 -1.23
CA ALA A 197 19.63 8.82 -1.35
C ALA A 197 20.56 9.77 -2.13
N ALA A 198 20.04 10.47 -3.14
CA ALA A 198 20.79 11.47 -3.88
C ALA A 198 21.09 12.71 -3.02
N ASP A 199 20.12 13.18 -2.24
CA ASP A 199 20.28 14.31 -1.32
C ASP A 199 21.33 14.01 -0.24
N ASP A 200 21.26 12.83 0.38
CA ASP A 200 22.22 12.39 1.39
C ASP A 200 23.64 12.26 0.81
N ALA A 201 23.77 11.81 -0.43
CA ALA A 201 25.06 11.74 -1.12
C ALA A 201 25.66 13.12 -1.40
N VAL A 202 24.83 14.13 -1.64
CA VAL A 202 25.27 15.53 -1.82
C VAL A 202 25.72 16.11 -0.47
N LEU A 203 24.94 15.89 0.59
CA LEU A 203 25.29 16.37 1.94
C LEU A 203 26.58 15.72 2.46
N GLY A 204 26.73 14.40 2.31
CA GLY A 204 27.95 13.68 2.72
C GLY A 204 29.20 14.08 1.94
N ARG A 205 29.06 14.63 0.73
CA ARG A 205 30.18 15.24 -0.01
C ARG A 205 30.55 16.62 0.52
N ALA A 206 29.58 17.38 0.99
CA ALA A 206 29.82 18.70 1.59
C ALA A 206 30.60 18.59 2.91
N ASP A 207 30.29 17.57 3.72
CA ASP A 207 30.97 17.33 5.01
C ASP A 207 32.39 16.78 4.87
N ASN A 208 32.78 16.25 3.71
CA ASN A 208 34.08 15.67 3.44
C ASN A 208 35.03 16.55 2.61
N GLN A 209 34.72 17.83 2.39
CA GLN A 209 35.68 18.76 1.79
C GLN A 209 36.69 19.24 2.85
N PRO A 210 37.99 19.00 2.68
CA PRO A 210 38.97 19.54 3.60
C PRO A 210 39.01 21.07 3.50
N ALA A 211 39.06 21.71 4.65
CA ALA A 211 39.18 23.15 4.82
C ALA A 211 40.49 23.68 4.23
#